data_5cfd010b38a185376aa49bfb869536db
#
_entry.id   5cfd010b38a185376aa49bfb869536db
#
_cell.length_a   1.000
_cell.length_b   1.000
_cell.length_c   1.000
_cell.angle_alpha   90.00
_cell.angle_beta   90.00
_cell.angle_gamma   90.00
#
_symmetry.space_group_name_H-M   'P 1'
#
loop_
_entity.id
_entity.type
_entity.pdbx_description
1 polymer ?
#
loop_
_entity_poly.entity_id
_entity_poly.type
_entity_poly.pdbx_seq_one_letter_code
_entity_poly.pdbx_strand_id
1 'polypeptide(L)'
;EAKFQAWADSDPARKAKYGAALPGLKKSYEDMSKYALSRTYMNEAINRGAEIFMMAFQTQSLGTALASKETKPEELSALVEKAKGRSAGFYEEFNMATDRTLFAELLKLYHKNVPKEQHAPIFQEIETKYKGDFEKFASEVYNTSIFASKEKYDAFMSSPNSKKLEKDLGYRTMKSITDFYAANSRNAINAITNDQNKHNRAYMAGLREMNPDKKYAPDANGTMRLSYGHVRDYYPMDGVYY
;
A
#
# COMPACT_ATOMS: atom_id res chain seq x y z
N GLU A 1 -1.78 24.09 20.13
CA GLU A 1 -0.62 24.45 19.31
C GLU A 1 -0.05 25.82 19.69
N ALA A 2 -0.84 26.92 19.68
CA ALA A 2 -0.37 28.28 19.99
C ALA A 2 0.29 28.39 21.39
N LYS A 3 -0.30 27.77 22.42
CA LYS A 3 0.29 27.73 23.77
C LYS A 3 1.65 27.03 23.81
N PHE A 4 1.80 25.96 23.06
CA PHE A 4 3.09 25.25 22.97
C PHE A 4 4.15 26.10 22.28
N GLN A 5 3.83 26.73 21.15
CA GLN A 5 4.78 27.58 20.43
C GLN A 5 5.21 28.76 21.29
N ALA A 6 4.27 29.43 21.96
CA ALA A 6 4.58 30.54 22.87
C ALA A 6 5.50 30.09 24.04
N TRP A 7 5.25 28.89 24.61
CA TRP A 7 6.09 28.34 25.67
C TRP A 7 7.50 27.97 25.12
N ALA A 8 7.59 27.38 23.95
CA ALA A 8 8.87 27.06 23.32
C ALA A 8 9.69 28.32 23.00
N ASP A 9 9.04 29.37 22.51
CA ASP A 9 9.71 30.62 22.10
C ASP A 9 10.06 31.53 23.27
N SER A 10 9.49 31.34 24.46
CA SER A 10 9.73 32.18 25.62
C SER A 10 11.08 31.99 26.30
N ASP A 11 11.87 30.98 25.89
CA ASP A 11 13.19 30.69 26.42
C ASP A 11 14.15 30.27 25.29
N PRO A 12 15.37 30.82 25.18
CA PRO A 12 16.30 30.51 24.09
C PRO A 12 16.68 29.04 23.99
N ALA A 13 16.86 28.34 25.11
CA ALA A 13 17.24 26.92 25.11
C ALA A 13 16.06 26.07 24.67
N ARG A 14 14.84 26.37 25.12
CA ARG A 14 13.60 25.72 24.67
C ARG A 14 13.34 25.98 23.20
N LYS A 15 13.52 27.23 22.75
CA LYS A 15 13.39 27.59 21.34
C LYS A 15 14.32 26.80 20.46
N ALA A 16 15.59 26.66 20.85
CA ALA A 16 16.58 25.86 20.10
C ALA A 16 16.16 24.38 20.03
N LYS A 17 15.55 23.84 21.09
CA LYS A 17 15.15 22.43 21.20
C LYS A 17 13.82 22.11 20.53
N TYR A 18 12.81 22.98 20.65
CA TYR A 18 11.42 22.70 20.31
C TYR A 18 10.78 23.66 19.32
N GLY A 19 11.37 24.84 19.10
CA GLY A 19 10.76 25.90 18.29
C GLY A 19 10.45 25.50 16.86
N ALA A 20 11.22 24.56 16.30
CA ALA A 20 10.99 24.02 14.96
C ALA A 20 9.97 22.87 14.89
N ALA A 21 9.46 22.39 16.02
CA ALA A 21 8.60 21.18 16.03
C ALA A 21 7.29 21.38 15.25
N LEU A 22 6.49 22.39 15.60
CA LEU A 22 5.21 22.65 14.91
C LEU A 22 5.39 23.17 13.48
N PRO A 23 6.27 24.15 13.19
CA PRO A 23 6.54 24.56 11.82
C PRO A 23 7.02 23.40 10.93
N GLY A 24 7.90 22.53 11.45
CA GLY A 24 8.39 21.37 10.73
C GLY A 24 7.29 20.32 10.45
N LEU A 25 6.41 20.07 11.44
CA LEU A 25 5.23 19.22 11.23
C LEU A 25 4.33 19.78 10.13
N LYS A 26 3.98 21.07 10.23
CA LYS A 26 3.13 21.72 9.22
C LYS A 26 3.72 21.56 7.82
N LYS A 27 5.01 21.89 7.64
CA LYS A 27 5.70 21.74 6.37
C LYS A 27 5.68 20.28 5.86
N SER A 28 5.96 19.31 6.72
CA SER A 28 5.98 17.92 6.31
C SER A 28 4.59 17.38 5.92
N TYR A 29 3.50 17.87 6.53
CA TYR A 29 2.14 17.55 6.08
C TYR A 29 1.80 18.21 4.74
N GLU A 30 2.22 19.47 4.53
CA GLU A 30 2.08 20.15 3.24
C GLU A 30 2.86 19.42 2.12
N ASP A 31 4.08 18.99 2.39
CA ASP A 31 4.87 18.21 1.43
C ASP A 31 4.26 16.82 1.17
N MET A 32 3.73 16.14 2.20
CA MET A 32 3.05 14.86 2.06
C MET A 32 1.77 14.95 1.22
N SER A 33 1.07 16.08 1.25
CA SER A 33 -0.18 16.26 0.50
C SER A 33 0.01 16.06 -1.01
N LYS A 34 1.20 16.33 -1.55
CA LYS A 34 1.56 16.14 -2.96
C LYS A 34 1.51 14.66 -3.38
N TYR A 35 1.72 13.75 -2.43
CA TYR A 35 1.76 12.31 -2.65
C TYR A 35 0.56 11.58 -2.05
N ALA A 36 -0.34 12.29 -1.39
CA ALA A 36 -1.43 11.68 -0.61
C ALA A 36 -2.29 10.75 -1.47
N LEU A 37 -2.71 11.22 -2.65
CA LEU A 37 -3.55 10.43 -3.55
C LEU A 37 -2.81 9.23 -4.12
N SER A 38 -1.61 9.40 -4.68
CA SER A 38 -0.85 8.28 -5.23
C SER A 38 -0.50 7.23 -4.16
N ARG A 39 -0.20 7.67 -2.93
CA ARG A 39 0.02 6.76 -1.79
C ARG A 39 -1.25 5.99 -1.43
N THR A 40 -2.39 6.67 -1.36
CA THR A 40 -3.68 6.04 -1.04
C THR A 40 -4.05 5.03 -2.12
N TYR A 41 -4.01 5.42 -3.39
CA TYR A 41 -4.32 4.50 -4.49
C TYR A 41 -3.34 3.35 -4.59
N MET A 42 -2.05 3.56 -4.34
CA MET A 42 -1.08 2.47 -4.27
C MET A 42 -1.43 1.45 -3.18
N ASN A 43 -1.86 1.92 -2.01
CA ASN A 43 -2.19 1.04 -0.90
C ASN A 43 -3.55 0.36 -1.07
N GLU A 44 -4.58 1.12 -1.44
CA GLU A 44 -5.97 0.62 -1.42
C GLU A 44 -6.38 0.00 -2.75
N ALA A 45 -5.93 0.54 -3.88
CA ALA A 45 -6.30 0.01 -5.19
C ALA A 45 -5.34 -1.08 -5.68
N ILE A 46 -4.02 -0.91 -5.48
CA ILE A 46 -3.03 -1.84 -6.03
C ILE A 46 -2.66 -2.94 -5.03
N ASN A 47 -2.34 -2.58 -3.79
CA ASN A 47 -1.88 -3.58 -2.80
C ASN A 47 -3.03 -4.37 -2.16
N ARG A 48 -4.24 -3.80 -2.06
CA ARG A 48 -5.39 -4.36 -1.34
C ARG A 48 -6.68 -4.42 -2.17
N GLY A 49 -6.67 -3.87 -3.37
CA GLY A 49 -7.83 -3.81 -4.26
C GLY A 49 -8.01 -5.10 -5.04
N ALA A 50 -7.77 -5.07 -6.35
CA ALA A 50 -7.91 -6.25 -7.19
C ALA A 50 -6.91 -7.34 -6.78
N GLU A 51 -7.41 -8.56 -6.53
CA GLU A 51 -6.65 -9.67 -5.98
C GLU A 51 -5.58 -10.21 -6.95
N ILE A 52 -5.79 -10.04 -8.26
CA ILE A 52 -4.81 -10.39 -9.29
C ILE A 52 -3.48 -9.66 -9.08
N PHE A 53 -3.48 -8.43 -8.56
CA PHE A 53 -2.27 -7.69 -8.24
C PHE A 53 -1.48 -8.34 -7.10
N MET A 54 -2.17 -8.87 -6.10
CA MET A 54 -1.53 -9.58 -4.98
C MET A 54 -0.80 -10.83 -5.49
N MET A 55 -1.42 -11.62 -6.37
CA MET A 55 -0.78 -12.80 -6.96
C MET A 55 0.41 -12.43 -7.84
N ALA A 56 0.27 -11.40 -8.66
CA ALA A 56 1.37 -10.90 -9.48
C ALA A 56 2.53 -10.39 -8.61
N PHE A 57 2.25 -9.65 -7.54
CA PHE A 57 3.26 -9.14 -6.61
C PHE A 57 3.99 -10.27 -5.87
N GLN A 58 3.27 -11.29 -5.39
CA GLN A 58 3.87 -12.45 -4.73
C GLN A 58 4.79 -13.28 -5.65
N THR A 59 4.60 -13.16 -6.96
CA THR A 59 5.42 -13.84 -7.98
C THR A 59 6.67 -13.04 -8.37
N GLN A 60 6.82 -11.81 -7.87
CA GLN A 60 7.91 -10.90 -8.26
C GLN A 60 9.31 -11.46 -7.91
N SER A 61 9.47 -12.06 -6.73
CA SER A 61 10.75 -12.70 -6.36
C SER A 61 11.12 -13.86 -7.29
N LEU A 62 10.13 -14.67 -7.70
CA LEU A 62 10.32 -15.72 -8.69
C LEU A 62 10.71 -15.13 -10.05
N GLY A 63 10.05 -14.04 -10.46
CA GLY A 63 10.39 -13.33 -11.70
C GLY A 63 11.85 -12.84 -11.73
N THR A 64 12.30 -12.25 -10.62
CA THR A 64 13.70 -11.81 -10.47
C THR A 64 14.67 -12.98 -10.55
N ALA A 65 14.38 -14.08 -9.86
CA ALA A 65 15.19 -15.29 -9.86
C ALA A 65 15.26 -15.94 -11.26
N LEU A 66 14.15 -15.99 -11.97
CA LEU A 66 14.07 -16.51 -13.35
C LEU A 66 14.86 -15.66 -14.37
N ALA A 67 15.00 -14.37 -14.12
CA ALA A 67 15.76 -13.47 -14.99
C ALA A 67 17.26 -13.48 -14.71
N SER A 68 17.68 -13.89 -13.51
CA SER A 68 19.07 -13.94 -13.09
C SER A 68 19.75 -15.26 -13.54
N LYS A 69 20.93 -15.14 -14.13
CA LYS A 69 21.78 -16.31 -14.46
C LYS A 69 22.51 -16.88 -13.24
N GLU A 70 22.52 -16.16 -12.14
CA GLU A 70 23.22 -16.54 -10.90
C GLU A 70 22.33 -17.32 -9.93
N THR A 71 21.02 -17.36 -10.16
CA THR A 71 20.08 -18.07 -9.29
C THR A 71 20.32 -19.59 -9.37
N LYS A 72 20.52 -20.20 -8.23
CA LYS A 72 20.75 -21.65 -8.12
C LYS A 72 19.45 -22.43 -8.36
N PRO A 73 19.53 -23.63 -8.94
CA PRO A 73 18.34 -24.47 -9.17
C PRO A 73 17.51 -24.75 -7.91
N GLU A 74 18.18 -24.95 -6.77
CA GLU A 74 17.51 -25.22 -5.49
C GLU A 74 16.72 -24.01 -4.99
N GLU A 75 17.28 -22.79 -5.15
CA GLU A 75 16.61 -21.54 -4.81
C GLU A 75 15.38 -21.31 -5.69
N LEU A 76 15.53 -21.54 -7.00
CA LEU A 76 14.43 -21.44 -7.94
C LEU A 76 13.30 -22.43 -7.60
N SER A 77 13.65 -23.68 -7.30
CA SER A 77 12.70 -24.72 -6.89
C SER A 77 11.95 -24.32 -5.62
N ALA A 78 12.65 -23.79 -4.62
CA ALA A 78 12.03 -23.32 -3.38
C ALA A 78 11.04 -22.17 -3.62
N LEU A 79 11.38 -21.23 -4.51
CA LEU A 79 10.48 -20.13 -4.89
C LEU A 79 9.24 -20.62 -5.63
N VAL A 80 9.38 -21.61 -6.51
CA VAL A 80 8.25 -22.23 -7.22
C VAL A 80 7.32 -22.93 -6.24
N GLU A 81 7.85 -23.76 -5.32
CA GLU A 81 7.03 -24.46 -4.33
C GLU A 81 6.34 -23.49 -3.37
N LYS A 82 7.02 -22.43 -2.96
CA LYS A 82 6.41 -21.36 -2.16
C LYS A 82 5.26 -20.66 -2.89
N ALA A 83 5.43 -20.40 -4.19
CA ALA A 83 4.40 -19.79 -5.02
C ALA A 83 3.19 -20.72 -5.21
N LYS A 84 3.41 -22.01 -5.45
CA LYS A 84 2.33 -23.03 -5.52
C LYS A 84 1.57 -23.15 -4.21
N GLY A 85 2.27 -23.22 -3.07
CA GLY A 85 1.64 -23.32 -1.76
C GLY A 85 0.67 -22.17 -1.44
N ARG A 86 1.00 -20.96 -1.91
CA ARG A 86 0.14 -19.79 -1.73
C ARG A 86 -1.08 -19.77 -2.64
N SER A 87 -0.97 -20.32 -3.84
CA SER A 87 -2.05 -20.30 -4.83
C SER A 87 -3.23 -21.19 -4.46
N ALA A 88 -3.02 -22.25 -3.68
CA ALA A 88 -4.07 -23.19 -3.32
C ALA A 88 -5.24 -22.49 -2.61
N GLY A 89 -4.99 -21.83 -1.48
CA GLY A 89 -6.04 -21.09 -0.76
C GLY A 89 -6.55 -19.85 -1.51
N PHE A 90 -5.70 -19.20 -2.30
CA PHE A 90 -6.12 -18.04 -3.07
C PHE A 90 -7.24 -18.38 -4.06
N TYR A 91 -7.07 -19.41 -4.88
CA TYR A 91 -8.06 -19.74 -5.92
C TYR A 91 -9.31 -20.43 -5.39
N GLU A 92 -9.36 -20.85 -4.12
CA GLU A 92 -10.59 -21.34 -3.47
C GLU A 92 -11.62 -20.21 -3.29
N GLU A 93 -11.16 -19.00 -3.01
CA GLU A 93 -12.02 -17.84 -2.73
C GLU A 93 -12.08 -16.83 -3.89
N PHE A 94 -11.17 -16.94 -4.86
CA PHE A 94 -11.02 -16.00 -5.96
C PHE A 94 -12.23 -15.97 -6.89
N ASN A 95 -12.89 -14.82 -6.99
CA ASN A 95 -13.96 -14.59 -7.95
C ASN A 95 -13.48 -13.70 -9.11
N MET A 96 -13.11 -14.33 -10.22
CA MET A 96 -12.57 -13.66 -11.40
C MET A 96 -13.48 -12.54 -11.96
N ALA A 97 -14.81 -12.73 -11.95
CA ALA A 97 -15.73 -11.74 -12.51
C ALA A 97 -15.79 -10.47 -11.66
N THR A 98 -15.84 -10.64 -10.32
CA THR A 98 -15.81 -9.54 -9.37
C THR A 98 -14.46 -8.83 -9.41
N ASP A 99 -13.36 -9.59 -9.38
CA ASP A 99 -12.01 -9.02 -9.37
C ASP A 99 -11.70 -8.24 -10.65
N ARG A 100 -12.15 -8.72 -11.83
CA ARG A 100 -12.05 -8.01 -13.10
C ARG A 100 -12.75 -6.64 -13.06
N THR A 101 -13.94 -6.59 -12.48
CA THR A 101 -14.70 -5.33 -12.35
C THR A 101 -14.00 -4.37 -11.41
N LEU A 102 -13.51 -4.86 -10.25
CA LEU A 102 -12.73 -4.06 -9.31
C LEU A 102 -11.44 -3.54 -9.95
N PHE A 103 -10.71 -4.39 -10.66
CA PHE A 103 -9.49 -4.00 -11.37
C PHE A 103 -9.74 -2.83 -12.33
N ALA A 104 -10.76 -2.94 -13.18
CA ALA A 104 -11.12 -1.88 -14.14
C ALA A 104 -11.46 -0.56 -13.44
N GLU A 105 -12.37 -0.60 -12.47
CA GLU A 105 -12.82 0.60 -11.77
C GLU A 105 -11.74 1.24 -10.90
N LEU A 106 -10.91 0.44 -10.21
CA LEU A 106 -9.82 0.97 -9.39
C LEU A 106 -8.72 1.63 -10.24
N LEU A 107 -8.37 1.07 -11.39
CA LEU A 107 -7.42 1.71 -12.32
C LEU A 107 -8.00 2.98 -12.94
N LYS A 108 -9.27 2.99 -13.29
CA LYS A 108 -9.97 4.17 -13.79
C LYS A 108 -10.00 5.29 -12.75
N LEU A 109 -10.31 4.96 -11.48
CA LEU A 109 -10.27 5.91 -10.38
C LEU A 109 -8.85 6.42 -10.10
N TYR A 110 -7.84 5.55 -10.16
CA TYR A 110 -6.43 5.96 -10.06
C TYR A 110 -6.11 6.99 -11.14
N HIS A 111 -6.38 6.66 -12.40
CA HIS A 111 -6.13 7.52 -13.54
C HIS A 111 -6.85 8.88 -13.45
N LYS A 112 -8.08 8.88 -12.92
CA LYS A 112 -8.89 10.10 -12.76
C LYS A 112 -8.38 11.02 -11.65
N ASN A 113 -7.94 10.47 -10.52
CA ASN A 113 -7.74 11.22 -9.29
C ASN A 113 -6.26 11.48 -8.97
N VAL A 114 -5.35 10.62 -9.41
CA VAL A 114 -3.90 10.82 -9.21
C VAL A 114 -3.37 11.80 -10.26
N PRO A 115 -2.49 12.76 -9.89
CA PRO A 115 -1.89 13.69 -10.84
C PRO A 115 -1.17 12.96 -12.00
N LYS A 116 -1.27 13.49 -13.22
CA LYS A 116 -0.72 12.86 -14.43
C LYS A 116 0.77 12.57 -14.35
N GLU A 117 1.54 13.46 -13.74
CA GLU A 117 2.98 13.30 -13.53
C GLU A 117 3.34 12.12 -12.61
N GLN A 118 2.33 11.57 -11.92
CA GLN A 118 2.44 10.39 -11.06
C GLN A 118 1.79 9.15 -11.68
N HIS A 119 1.45 9.19 -12.96
CA HIS A 119 0.95 8.03 -13.70
C HIS A 119 2.09 7.14 -14.19
N ALA A 120 1.96 5.84 -13.92
CA ALA A 120 2.86 4.84 -14.47
C ALA A 120 2.67 4.67 -15.99
N PRO A 121 3.70 4.21 -16.72
CA PRO A 121 3.64 4.03 -18.18
C PRO A 121 2.47 3.17 -18.69
N ILE A 122 1.97 2.24 -17.89
CA ILE A 122 0.80 1.42 -18.25
C ILE A 122 -0.45 2.25 -18.54
N PHE A 123 -0.64 3.38 -17.86
CA PHE A 123 -1.78 4.25 -18.12
C PHE A 123 -1.71 4.88 -19.52
N GLN A 124 -0.52 5.23 -20.00
CA GLN A 124 -0.34 5.69 -21.37
C GLN A 124 -0.65 4.57 -22.39
N GLU A 125 -0.27 3.31 -22.08
CA GLU A 125 -0.64 2.16 -22.93
C GLU A 125 -2.17 1.99 -22.97
N ILE A 126 -2.86 2.14 -21.84
CA ILE A 126 -4.33 2.08 -21.79
C ILE A 126 -4.97 3.19 -22.62
N GLU A 127 -4.46 4.41 -22.52
CA GLU A 127 -4.97 5.55 -23.32
C GLU A 127 -4.77 5.34 -24.81
N THR A 128 -3.60 4.87 -25.24
CA THR A 128 -3.26 4.78 -26.66
C THR A 128 -3.81 3.51 -27.32
N LYS A 129 -3.62 2.34 -26.70
CA LYS A 129 -4.01 1.04 -27.27
C LYS A 129 -5.48 0.72 -27.05
N TYR A 130 -6.02 1.09 -25.88
CA TYR A 130 -7.42 0.79 -25.50
C TYR A 130 -8.34 2.01 -25.57
N LYS A 131 -7.83 3.19 -25.96
CA LYS A 131 -8.57 4.46 -26.06
C LYS A 131 -9.18 4.89 -24.70
N GLY A 132 -8.50 4.59 -23.60
CA GLY A 132 -8.99 4.88 -22.25
C GLY A 132 -10.10 3.94 -21.75
N ASP A 133 -10.37 2.85 -22.46
CA ASP A 133 -11.37 1.85 -22.05
C ASP A 133 -10.75 0.84 -21.07
N PHE A 134 -10.91 1.12 -19.78
CA PHE A 134 -10.39 0.30 -18.69
C PHE A 134 -11.08 -1.06 -18.58
N GLU A 135 -12.36 -1.17 -18.97
CA GLU A 135 -13.08 -2.44 -18.98
C GLU A 135 -12.56 -3.39 -20.05
N LYS A 136 -12.30 -2.85 -21.25
CA LYS A 136 -11.69 -3.60 -22.34
C LYS A 136 -10.27 -4.04 -21.97
N PHE A 137 -9.49 -3.17 -21.35
CA PHE A 137 -8.16 -3.51 -20.85
C PHE A 137 -8.22 -4.62 -19.80
N ALA A 138 -9.10 -4.50 -18.79
CA ALA A 138 -9.31 -5.52 -17.78
C ALA A 138 -9.74 -6.85 -18.40
N SER A 139 -10.65 -6.83 -19.37
CA SER A 139 -11.06 -8.05 -20.08
C SER A 139 -9.89 -8.75 -20.76
N GLU A 140 -8.97 -8.01 -21.39
CA GLU A 140 -7.77 -8.61 -21.99
C GLU A 140 -6.82 -9.17 -20.92
N VAL A 141 -6.63 -8.45 -19.79
CA VAL A 141 -5.83 -8.95 -18.65
C VAL A 141 -6.36 -10.30 -18.17
N TYR A 142 -7.64 -10.39 -17.83
CA TYR A 142 -8.22 -11.59 -17.23
C TYR A 142 -8.39 -12.74 -18.25
N ASN A 143 -8.50 -12.44 -19.53
CA ASN A 143 -8.50 -13.46 -20.57
C ASN A 143 -7.13 -14.05 -20.84
N THR A 144 -6.03 -13.30 -20.65
CA THR A 144 -4.69 -13.69 -21.07
C THR A 144 -3.72 -13.96 -19.94
N SER A 145 -3.90 -13.35 -18.78
CA SER A 145 -2.95 -13.46 -17.65
C SER A 145 -2.90 -14.87 -17.07
N ILE A 146 -1.69 -15.27 -16.70
CA ILE A 146 -1.43 -16.51 -15.94
C ILE A 146 -2.08 -16.49 -14.56
N PHE A 147 -2.38 -15.32 -14.01
CA PHE A 147 -2.97 -15.16 -12.68
C PHE A 147 -4.50 -15.23 -12.68
N ALA A 148 -5.14 -15.27 -13.84
CA ALA A 148 -6.60 -15.19 -13.95
C ALA A 148 -7.33 -16.47 -13.54
N SER A 149 -6.65 -17.63 -13.53
CA SER A 149 -7.22 -18.88 -13.02
C SER A 149 -6.15 -19.83 -12.49
N LYS A 150 -6.59 -20.76 -11.64
CA LYS A 150 -5.72 -21.80 -11.08
C LYS A 150 -5.02 -22.62 -12.15
N GLU A 151 -5.75 -23.03 -13.20
CA GLU A 151 -5.24 -23.86 -14.28
C GLU A 151 -4.11 -23.14 -15.06
N LYS A 152 -4.28 -21.84 -15.36
CA LYS A 152 -3.26 -21.02 -16.03
C LYS A 152 -2.02 -20.85 -15.17
N TYR A 153 -2.26 -20.62 -13.87
CA TYR A 153 -1.17 -20.44 -12.90
C TYR A 153 -0.37 -21.72 -12.70
N ASP A 154 -1.03 -22.86 -12.50
CA ASP A 154 -0.39 -24.16 -12.34
C ASP A 154 0.37 -24.56 -13.58
N ALA A 155 -0.19 -24.32 -14.77
CA ALA A 155 0.49 -24.54 -16.04
C ALA A 155 1.77 -23.69 -16.18
N PHE A 156 1.73 -22.44 -15.71
CA PHE A 156 2.93 -21.59 -15.65
C PHE A 156 3.95 -22.14 -14.63
N MET A 157 3.51 -22.53 -13.43
CA MET A 157 4.39 -23.04 -12.37
C MET A 157 5.00 -24.41 -12.68
N SER A 158 4.44 -25.15 -13.62
CA SER A 158 5.03 -26.42 -14.10
C SER A 158 6.26 -26.20 -14.97
N SER A 159 6.36 -25.07 -15.67
CA SER A 159 7.51 -24.68 -16.48
C SER A 159 7.66 -23.15 -16.46
N PRO A 160 8.11 -22.58 -15.32
CA PRO A 160 8.18 -21.15 -15.18
C PRO A 160 9.27 -20.55 -16.08
N ASN A 161 8.94 -19.41 -16.70
CA ASN A 161 9.80 -18.76 -17.67
C ASN A 161 9.72 -17.23 -17.52
N SER A 162 10.87 -16.56 -17.43
CA SER A 162 10.94 -15.10 -17.23
C SER A 162 10.27 -14.34 -18.38
N LYS A 163 10.51 -14.73 -19.64
CA LYS A 163 9.94 -14.05 -20.81
C LYS A 163 8.41 -14.15 -20.85
N LYS A 164 7.85 -15.29 -20.42
CA LYS A 164 6.40 -15.47 -20.34
C LYS A 164 5.81 -14.59 -19.25
N LEU A 165 6.45 -14.54 -18.08
CA LEU A 165 6.04 -13.69 -16.97
C LEU A 165 6.12 -12.20 -17.32
N GLU A 166 7.23 -11.76 -17.92
CA GLU A 166 7.43 -10.36 -18.34
C GLU A 166 6.44 -9.88 -19.41
N LYS A 167 5.92 -10.81 -20.22
CA LYS A 167 4.88 -10.51 -21.23
C LYS A 167 3.47 -10.57 -20.67
N ASP A 168 3.29 -11.20 -19.51
CA ASP A 168 1.98 -11.31 -18.88
C ASP A 168 1.42 -9.92 -18.55
N LEU A 169 0.20 -9.64 -19.00
CA LEU A 169 -0.39 -8.31 -18.92
C LEU A 169 -0.73 -7.92 -17.47
N GLY A 170 -1.16 -8.87 -16.63
CA GLY A 170 -1.39 -8.66 -15.21
C GLY A 170 -0.10 -8.32 -14.46
N TYR A 171 0.96 -9.10 -14.71
CA TYR A 171 2.29 -8.86 -14.13
C TYR A 171 2.88 -7.53 -14.55
N ARG A 172 2.81 -7.21 -15.85
CA ARG A 172 3.30 -5.93 -16.40
C ARG A 172 2.56 -4.74 -15.80
N THR A 173 1.26 -4.85 -15.62
CA THR A 173 0.45 -3.78 -15.03
C THR A 173 0.88 -3.52 -13.59
N MET A 174 0.92 -4.55 -12.77
CA MET A 174 1.40 -4.46 -11.39
C MET A 174 2.82 -3.88 -11.34
N LYS A 175 3.74 -4.45 -12.12
CA LYS A 175 5.15 -4.03 -12.12
C LYS A 175 5.33 -2.58 -12.59
N SER A 176 4.64 -2.17 -13.65
CA SER A 176 4.68 -0.80 -14.15
C SER A 176 4.28 0.22 -13.06
N ILE A 177 3.20 -0.05 -12.33
CA ILE A 177 2.72 0.85 -11.28
C ILE A 177 3.65 0.83 -10.06
N THR A 178 4.06 -0.34 -9.60
CA THR A 178 4.91 -0.47 -8.40
C THR A 178 6.31 0.08 -8.60
N ASP A 179 6.92 -0.18 -9.75
CA ASP A 179 8.27 0.32 -10.07
C ASP A 179 8.26 1.85 -10.24
N PHE A 180 7.26 2.38 -10.97
CA PHE A 180 7.12 3.82 -11.13
C PHE A 180 6.91 4.52 -9.78
N TYR A 181 6.02 4.01 -8.93
CA TYR A 181 5.81 4.53 -7.60
C TYR A 181 7.07 4.46 -6.74
N ALA A 182 7.80 3.35 -6.81
CA ALA A 182 9.06 3.20 -6.08
C ALA A 182 10.11 4.23 -6.51
N ALA A 183 10.27 4.44 -7.81
CA ALA A 183 11.26 5.37 -8.36
C ALA A 183 10.91 6.84 -8.08
N ASN A 184 9.62 7.22 -8.16
CA ASN A 184 9.22 8.63 -8.20
C ASN A 184 8.59 9.15 -6.89
N SER A 185 8.08 8.28 -6.03
CA SER A 185 7.32 8.70 -4.84
C SER A 185 7.85 8.14 -3.53
N ARG A 186 8.24 6.87 -3.48
CA ARG A 186 8.58 6.17 -2.23
C ARG A 186 9.71 6.85 -1.44
N ASN A 187 10.79 7.24 -2.11
CA ASN A 187 11.93 7.86 -1.43
C ASN A 187 11.57 9.22 -0.84
N ALA A 188 10.80 10.04 -1.59
CA ALA A 188 10.32 11.32 -1.11
C ALA A 188 9.37 11.15 0.09
N ILE A 189 8.42 10.22 0.01
CA ILE A 189 7.48 9.89 1.09
C ILE A 189 8.23 9.40 2.34
N ASN A 190 9.25 8.56 2.19
CA ASN A 190 10.06 8.07 3.30
C ASN A 190 10.84 9.22 3.97
N ALA A 191 11.44 10.10 3.19
CA ALA A 191 12.14 11.28 3.71
C ALA A 191 11.19 12.19 4.51
N ILE A 192 10.01 12.50 3.95
CA ILE A 192 8.97 13.30 4.62
C ILE A 192 8.49 12.61 5.90
N THR A 193 8.27 11.30 5.88
CA THR A 193 7.83 10.53 7.06
C THR A 193 8.90 10.55 8.16
N ASN A 194 10.17 10.43 7.81
CA ASN A 194 11.27 10.53 8.78
C ASN A 194 11.32 11.93 9.42
N ASP A 195 11.09 12.97 8.63
CA ASP A 195 11.04 14.35 9.13
C ASP A 195 9.82 14.58 10.04
N GLN A 196 8.64 14.07 9.67
CA GLN A 196 7.46 14.06 10.54
C GLN A 196 7.75 13.37 11.88
N ASN A 197 8.37 12.19 11.85
CA ASN A 197 8.71 11.43 13.06
C ASN A 197 9.69 12.20 13.97
N LYS A 198 10.67 12.91 13.38
CA LYS A 198 11.59 13.77 14.11
C LYS A 198 10.85 14.90 14.82
N HIS A 199 10.00 15.62 14.09
CA HIS A 199 9.25 16.75 14.66
C HIS A 199 8.17 16.31 15.65
N ASN A 200 7.50 15.18 15.42
CA ASN A 200 6.57 14.57 16.37
C ASN A 200 7.25 14.23 17.71
N ARG A 201 8.44 13.62 17.66
CA ARG A 201 9.21 13.32 18.87
C ARG A 201 9.59 14.59 19.64
N ALA A 202 10.03 15.63 18.92
CA ALA A 202 10.35 16.92 19.54
C ALA A 202 9.11 17.56 20.15
N TYR A 203 7.97 17.55 19.45
CA TYR A 203 6.70 18.08 19.96
C TYR A 203 6.23 17.34 21.23
N MET A 204 6.25 16.01 21.21
CA MET A 204 5.87 15.20 22.38
C MET A 204 6.82 15.38 23.56
N ALA A 205 8.12 15.47 23.32
CA ALA A 205 9.08 15.76 24.37
C ALA A 205 8.84 17.15 24.99
N GLY A 206 8.58 18.16 24.16
CA GLY A 206 8.25 19.51 24.65
C GLY A 206 6.92 19.58 25.39
N LEU A 207 5.89 18.85 24.95
CA LEU A 207 4.62 18.76 25.69
C LEU A 207 4.79 18.15 27.09
N ARG A 208 5.65 17.17 27.23
CA ARG A 208 5.96 16.54 28.52
C ARG A 208 6.75 17.50 29.42
N GLU A 209 7.70 18.24 28.88
CA GLU A 209 8.48 19.25 29.61
C GLU A 209 7.59 20.45 30.01
N MET A 210 6.66 20.86 29.15
CA MET A 210 5.68 21.93 29.42
C MET A 210 4.68 21.55 30.52
N ASN A 211 4.35 20.27 30.68
CA ASN A 211 3.36 19.77 31.62
C ASN A 211 3.91 18.57 32.41
N PRO A 212 4.86 18.77 33.33
CA PRO A 212 5.59 17.68 33.99
C PRO A 212 4.67 16.79 34.85
N ASP A 213 3.64 17.35 35.43
CA ASP A 213 2.69 16.63 36.32
C ASP A 213 1.62 15.85 35.54
N LYS A 214 1.50 16.09 34.24
CA LYS A 214 0.49 15.43 33.42
C LYS A 214 0.92 14.00 33.10
N LYS A 215 0.07 13.04 33.46
CA LYS A 215 0.25 11.62 33.05
C LYS A 215 -0.22 11.44 31.61
N TYR A 216 0.66 10.92 30.76
CA TYR A 216 0.33 10.56 29.37
C TYR A 216 0.18 9.04 29.29
N ALA A 217 -0.92 8.58 28.71
CA ALA A 217 -1.09 7.17 28.40
C ALA A 217 -0.09 6.76 27.31
N PRO A 218 0.58 5.60 27.43
CA PRO A 218 1.41 5.07 26.36
C PRO A 218 0.53 4.68 25.17
N ASP A 219 1.11 4.75 23.96
CA ASP A 219 0.47 4.21 22.78
C ASP A 219 0.35 2.67 22.88
N ALA A 220 -0.52 2.09 22.08
CA ALA A 220 -0.67 0.63 22.02
C ALA A 220 0.62 -0.03 21.57
N ASN A 221 1.25 -0.79 22.47
CA ASN A 221 2.58 -1.38 22.28
C ASN A 221 2.56 -2.92 22.25
N GLY A 222 1.39 -3.53 22.01
CA GLY A 222 1.22 -4.98 22.00
C GLY A 222 1.10 -5.62 23.39
N THR A 223 1.11 -4.85 24.49
CA THR A 223 0.82 -5.39 25.81
C THR A 223 -0.63 -5.84 25.91
N MET A 224 -0.87 -6.89 26.68
CA MET A 224 -2.20 -7.44 26.88
C MET A 224 -3.13 -6.39 27.49
N ARG A 225 -4.31 -6.22 26.90
CA ARG A 225 -5.39 -5.39 27.41
C ARG A 225 -6.59 -6.30 27.67
N LEU A 226 -7.16 -6.16 28.86
CA LEU A 226 -8.35 -6.90 29.25
C LEU A 226 -9.56 -5.96 29.21
N SER A 227 -10.56 -6.33 28.40
CA SER A 227 -11.89 -5.74 28.44
C SER A 227 -12.84 -6.73 29.10
N TYR A 228 -13.62 -6.28 30.05
CA TYR A 228 -14.60 -7.11 30.73
C TYR A 228 -15.87 -6.32 31.04
N GLY A 229 -16.97 -7.03 31.24
CA GLY A 229 -18.26 -6.42 31.57
C GLY A 229 -19.28 -7.50 31.94
N HIS A 230 -20.45 -7.07 32.32
CA HIS A 230 -21.61 -7.92 32.56
C HIS A 230 -22.45 -7.99 31.29
N VAL A 231 -22.91 -9.18 30.94
CA VAL A 231 -23.95 -9.35 29.92
C VAL A 231 -25.23 -8.75 30.46
N ARG A 232 -25.82 -7.85 29.73
CA ARG A 232 -27.08 -7.19 30.04
C ARG A 232 -27.94 -7.12 28.81
N ASP A 233 -29.23 -6.87 29.01
CA ASP A 233 -30.16 -6.62 27.93
C ASP A 233 -29.75 -5.41 27.10
N TYR A 234 -30.01 -5.48 25.81
CA TYR A 234 -29.77 -4.40 24.88
C TYR A 234 -31.09 -3.96 24.25
N TYR A 235 -31.38 -2.67 24.38
CA TYR A 235 -32.60 -2.05 23.85
C TYR A 235 -32.21 -1.08 22.73
N PRO A 236 -32.08 -1.55 21.48
CA PRO A 236 -31.62 -0.71 20.36
C PRO A 236 -32.65 0.34 19.93
N MET A 237 -33.93 0.07 20.17
CA MET A 237 -35.06 0.98 19.91
C MET A 237 -36.25 0.56 20.74
N ASP A 238 -37.28 1.40 20.78
CA ASP A 238 -38.51 1.14 21.51
C ASP A 238 -39.19 -0.16 20.99
N GLY A 239 -39.56 -1.04 21.92
CA GLY A 239 -40.18 -2.32 21.60
C GLY A 239 -39.26 -3.43 21.07
N VAL A 240 -37.94 -3.22 20.99
CA VAL A 240 -36.94 -4.20 20.56
C VAL A 240 -35.89 -4.40 21.65
N TYR A 241 -35.71 -5.64 22.12
CA TYR A 241 -34.66 -6.03 23.08
C TYR A 241 -34.05 -7.38 22.69
N TYR A 242 -32.77 -7.53 22.99
CA TYR A 242 -31.97 -8.73 22.74
C TYR A 242 -31.35 -9.23 24.05
#